data_77acb9dfbc75f6bf26c95fe7fa88184b
#
_entry.id   77acb9dfbc75f6bf26c95fe7fa88184b
#
_cell.length_a   1.000
_cell.length_b   1.000
_cell.length_c   1.000
_cell.angle_alpha   90.00
_cell.angle_beta   90.00
_cell.angle_gamma   90.00
#
_symmetry.space_group_name_H-M   'P 1'
#
loop_
_entity.id
_entity.type
_entity.pdbx_description
1 polymer ?
#
loop_
_entity_poly.entity_id
_entity_poly.type
_entity_poly.pdbx_seq_one_letter_code
_entity_poly.pdbx_strand_id
1 'polypeptide(L)'
;LDTQRITSLYLGGEKSGTIDSRYDGTLLEMPEEKKQVISYKTERDITLYGKGGTLDRRIEDGFAEEARKCLTFTSAPFEEPVEITGIPTLELDVTSDHEDGLFLAVLEEVYADGSTCFLTEGAIRASHAKYGRHKAYLSMGLPYHPGLGSDLAKLNKEQPLHLDFTME
;
A
#
# COMPACT_ATOMS: atom_id res chain seq x y z
N LEU A 1 -2.96 0.76 -25.82
CA LEU A 1 -4.38 0.89 -26.11
C LEU A 1 -4.76 2.34 -25.86
N ASP A 2 -5.37 3.01 -26.82
CA ASP A 2 -5.70 4.45 -26.77
C ASP A 2 -6.73 4.84 -25.68
N THR A 3 -7.23 3.87 -24.91
CA THR A 3 -8.21 4.05 -23.85
C THR A 3 -7.65 3.89 -22.43
N GLN A 4 -6.38 3.54 -22.29
CA GLN A 4 -5.78 3.35 -20.98
C GLN A 4 -5.45 4.70 -20.33
N ARG A 5 -6.00 4.94 -19.13
CA ARG A 5 -5.73 6.13 -18.32
C ARG A 5 -5.04 5.71 -17.03
N ILE A 6 -3.90 6.31 -16.74
CA ILE A 6 -3.28 6.18 -15.41
C ILE A 6 -4.09 7.04 -14.45
N THR A 7 -4.52 6.43 -13.36
CA THR A 7 -5.24 7.09 -12.27
C THR A 7 -4.39 7.05 -11.01
N SER A 8 -4.20 8.20 -10.38
CA SER A 8 -3.53 8.31 -9.08
C SER A 8 -4.58 8.60 -8.01
N LEU A 9 -4.47 7.87 -6.90
CA LEU A 9 -5.26 8.12 -5.69
C LEU A 9 -4.33 8.53 -4.56
N TYR A 10 -4.78 9.45 -3.72
CA TYR A 10 -3.99 10.04 -2.65
C TYR A 10 -4.52 9.62 -1.30
N LEU A 11 -3.61 9.29 -0.37
CA LEU A 11 -3.95 8.91 0.99
C LEU A 11 -4.39 10.17 1.75
N GLY A 12 -5.67 10.24 2.12
CA GLY A 12 -6.28 11.34 2.84
C GLY A 12 -6.39 11.09 4.34
N GLY A 13 -6.44 12.17 5.11
CA GLY A 13 -6.45 12.12 6.56
C GLY A 13 -7.83 12.07 7.19
N GLU A 14 -8.89 12.32 6.46
CA GLU A 14 -10.25 12.21 6.96
C GLU A 14 -10.68 10.76 7.10
N LYS A 15 -11.55 10.48 8.07
CA LYS A 15 -12.08 9.12 8.27
C LYS A 15 -13.04 8.75 7.15
N SER A 16 -12.84 7.58 6.56
CA SER A 16 -13.78 7.04 5.57
C SER A 16 -15.07 6.49 6.22
N GLY A 17 -14.99 5.98 7.44
CA GLY A 17 -16.10 5.33 8.14
C GLY A 17 -16.44 3.95 7.57
N THR A 18 -15.58 3.39 6.75
CA THR A 18 -15.84 2.16 6.00
C THR A 18 -15.28 0.92 6.69
N ILE A 19 -14.05 0.98 7.18
CA ILE A 19 -13.34 -0.17 7.75
C ILE A 19 -13.03 0.07 9.23
N ASP A 20 -13.36 -0.90 10.09
CA ASP A 20 -12.95 -0.89 11.49
C ASP A 20 -11.47 -1.20 11.61
N SER A 21 -10.64 -0.19 11.42
CA SER A 21 -9.19 -0.29 11.42
C SER A 21 -8.54 0.65 12.44
N ARG A 22 -7.24 0.46 12.67
CA ARG A 22 -6.47 1.36 13.55
C ARG A 22 -6.50 2.81 13.06
N TYR A 23 -6.45 3.01 11.78
CA TYR A 23 -6.65 4.29 11.11
C TYR A 23 -7.39 4.05 9.81
N ASP A 24 -8.59 4.58 9.74
CA ASP A 24 -9.50 4.47 8.61
C ASP A 24 -9.52 5.80 7.85
N GLY A 25 -8.59 5.97 6.92
CA GLY A 25 -8.46 7.14 6.06
C GLY A 25 -9.25 7.03 4.75
N THR A 26 -9.16 8.06 3.95
CA THR A 26 -9.78 8.14 2.62
C THR A 26 -8.75 7.97 1.51
N LEU A 27 -9.18 7.44 0.35
CA LEU A 27 -8.46 7.55 -0.92
C LEU A 27 -9.12 8.63 -1.78
N LEU A 28 -8.34 9.64 -2.16
CA LEU A 28 -8.81 10.84 -2.83
C LEU A 28 -8.27 10.92 -4.26
N GLU A 29 -9.07 11.45 -5.19
CA GLU A 29 -8.62 11.71 -6.57
C GLU A 29 -7.66 12.91 -6.67
N MET A 30 -7.64 13.77 -5.65
CA MET A 30 -6.76 14.92 -5.57
C MET A 30 -6.06 14.97 -4.21
N PRO A 31 -4.78 15.38 -4.15
CA PRO A 31 -4.06 15.48 -2.89
C PRO A 31 -4.67 16.57 -1.99
N GLU A 32 -4.63 16.32 -0.69
CA GLU A 32 -4.98 17.36 0.30
C GLU A 32 -3.96 18.52 0.26
N GLU A 33 -4.43 19.75 0.49
CA GLU A 33 -3.56 20.94 0.53
C GLU A 33 -2.50 20.86 1.64
N LYS A 34 -2.82 20.19 2.74
CA LYS A 34 -1.93 20.03 3.89
C LYS A 34 -1.47 18.58 3.98
N LYS A 35 -0.16 18.37 3.98
CA LYS A 35 0.42 17.07 4.31
C LYS A 35 0.04 16.67 5.72
N GLN A 36 -0.54 15.49 5.87
CA GLN A 36 -0.83 14.90 7.15
C GLN A 36 0.25 13.87 7.51
N VAL A 37 0.52 13.74 8.79
CA VAL A 37 1.42 12.71 9.33
C VAL A 37 0.61 11.77 10.17
N ILE A 38 0.56 10.52 9.75
CA ILE A 38 -0.11 9.44 10.48
C ILE A 38 0.98 8.64 11.21
N SER A 39 0.82 8.51 12.52
CA SER A 39 1.77 7.76 13.34
C SER A 39 1.11 6.58 13.99
N TYR A 40 1.78 5.45 13.99
CA TYR A 40 1.32 4.26 14.70
C TYR A 40 2.49 3.44 15.25
N LYS A 41 2.19 2.57 16.20
CA LYS A 41 3.16 1.61 16.74
C LYS A 41 2.87 0.25 16.12
N THR A 42 3.89 -0.33 15.46
CA THR A 42 3.79 -1.69 14.93
C THR A 42 3.62 -2.70 16.07
N GLU A 43 2.76 -3.69 15.85
CA GLU A 43 2.58 -4.84 16.72
C GLU A 43 3.23 -6.06 16.07
N ARG A 44 3.89 -6.90 16.87
CA ARG A 44 4.59 -8.09 16.36
C ARG A 44 3.64 -9.18 15.87
N ASP A 45 2.38 -9.12 16.30
CA ASP A 45 1.38 -10.17 16.04
C ASP A 45 0.62 -9.97 14.74
N ILE A 46 0.99 -8.94 13.96
CA ILE A 46 0.42 -8.77 12.63
C ILE A 46 1.13 -9.72 11.68
N THR A 47 0.45 -10.77 11.30
CA THR A 47 0.89 -11.62 10.20
C THR A 47 -0.24 -11.68 9.18
N LEU A 48 0.00 -11.17 7.99
CA LEU A 48 -0.93 -11.31 6.86
C LEU A 48 -1.09 -12.79 6.45
N TYR A 49 -0.17 -13.61 6.87
CA TYR A 49 -0.16 -15.06 6.63
C TYR A 49 -0.63 -15.83 7.87
N GLY A 50 -1.65 -15.36 8.57
CA GLY A 50 -2.13 -15.88 9.84
C GLY A 50 -2.11 -17.39 9.99
N LYS A 51 -2.36 -17.90 11.18
CA LYS A 51 -2.31 -19.34 11.52
C LYS A 51 -3.09 -20.20 10.53
N GLY A 52 -2.38 -20.79 9.54
CA GLY A 52 -2.96 -21.65 8.52
C GLY A 52 -3.63 -20.93 7.35
N GLY A 53 -3.33 -19.63 7.16
CA GLY A 53 -3.86 -18.87 6.04
C GLY A 53 -3.38 -19.42 4.71
N THR A 54 -4.27 -20.10 4.01
CA THR A 54 -4.11 -20.37 2.59
C THR A 54 -4.48 -19.12 1.81
N LEU A 55 -3.92 -18.97 0.63
CA LEU A 55 -4.28 -17.91 -0.31
C LEU A 55 -5.80 -17.84 -0.53
N ASP A 56 -6.45 -18.99 -0.59
CA ASP A 56 -7.89 -19.14 -0.80
C ASP A 56 -8.74 -18.41 0.24
N ARG A 57 -8.33 -18.46 1.52
CA ARG A 57 -9.05 -17.79 2.59
C ARG A 57 -8.98 -16.27 2.50
N ARG A 58 -7.87 -15.72 2.01
CA ARG A 58 -7.72 -14.28 1.75
C ARG A 58 -8.62 -13.78 0.63
N ILE A 59 -8.86 -14.62 -0.36
CA ILE A 59 -9.75 -14.30 -1.49
C ILE A 59 -11.21 -14.25 -1.05
N GLU A 60 -11.62 -15.15 -0.16
CA GLU A 60 -13.01 -15.28 0.27
C GLU A 60 -13.40 -14.28 1.37
N ASP A 61 -12.52 -14.08 2.37
CA ASP A 61 -12.83 -13.35 3.61
C ASP A 61 -12.14 -11.96 3.69
N GLY A 62 -11.24 -11.64 2.74
CA GLY A 62 -10.40 -10.43 2.83
C GLY A 62 -9.48 -10.43 4.06
N PHE A 63 -9.11 -9.25 4.52
CA PHE A 63 -8.24 -9.04 5.69
C PHE A 63 -8.95 -8.34 6.84
N ALA A 64 -10.24 -8.58 7.02
CA ALA A 64 -11.07 -7.85 7.98
C ALA A 64 -10.54 -7.89 9.43
N GLU A 65 -9.96 -9.02 9.88
CA GLU A 65 -9.37 -9.09 11.23
C GLU A 65 -8.03 -8.35 11.32
N GLU A 66 -7.21 -8.47 10.29
CA GLU A 66 -5.91 -7.82 10.21
C GLU A 66 -6.05 -6.30 10.02
N ALA A 67 -7.08 -5.85 9.32
CA ALA A 67 -7.38 -4.45 9.09
C ALA A 67 -7.47 -3.64 10.39
N ARG A 68 -7.98 -4.23 11.48
CA ARG A 68 -8.04 -3.59 12.81
C ARG A 68 -6.68 -3.16 13.35
N LYS A 69 -5.61 -3.77 12.87
CA LYS A 69 -4.22 -3.49 13.28
C LYS A 69 -3.45 -2.67 12.25
N CYS A 70 -4.03 -2.45 11.08
CA CYS A 70 -3.42 -1.77 9.96
C CYS A 70 -3.92 -0.33 9.81
N LEU A 71 -3.32 0.38 8.88
CA LEU A 71 -3.85 1.62 8.31
C LEU A 71 -4.63 1.23 7.06
N THR A 72 -5.85 1.70 6.94
CA THR A 72 -6.70 1.48 5.76
C THR A 72 -7.05 2.81 5.13
N PHE A 73 -7.24 2.81 3.83
CA PHE A 73 -7.65 3.99 3.08
C PHE A 73 -8.67 3.56 2.04
N THR A 74 -9.86 4.14 2.09
CA THR A 74 -10.99 3.72 1.24
C THR A 74 -11.45 4.89 0.36
N SER A 75 -11.66 4.63 -0.93
CA SER A 75 -12.23 5.61 -1.86
C SER A 75 -13.74 5.79 -1.62
N ALA A 76 -14.30 6.88 -2.15
CA ALA A 76 -15.73 6.93 -2.34
C ALA A 76 -16.20 5.77 -3.25
N PRO A 77 -17.42 5.27 -3.08
CA PRO A 77 -17.97 4.27 -3.98
C PRO A 77 -17.95 4.75 -5.44
N PHE A 78 -17.62 3.86 -6.35
CA PHE A 78 -17.71 4.15 -7.78
C PHE A 78 -19.18 4.19 -8.21
N GLU A 79 -19.56 5.22 -8.97
CA GLU A 79 -20.93 5.36 -9.49
C GLU A 79 -21.21 4.39 -10.64
N GLU A 80 -20.16 4.02 -11.39
CA GLU A 80 -20.23 3.10 -12.53
C GLU A 80 -19.19 1.98 -12.35
N PRO A 81 -19.39 0.81 -12.96
CA PRO A 81 -18.39 -0.26 -12.96
C PRO A 81 -17.06 0.21 -13.53
N VAL A 82 -15.97 -0.09 -12.81
CA VAL A 82 -14.61 0.29 -13.19
C VAL A 82 -13.80 -0.95 -13.49
N GLU A 83 -13.11 -0.95 -14.62
CA GLU A 83 -12.13 -1.97 -14.97
C GLU A 83 -10.73 -1.45 -14.65
N ILE A 84 -10.02 -2.16 -13.75
CA ILE A 84 -8.63 -1.85 -13.37
C ILE A 84 -7.73 -2.83 -14.09
N THR A 85 -6.81 -2.29 -14.90
CA THR A 85 -5.81 -3.08 -15.63
C THR A 85 -4.42 -2.52 -15.39
N GLY A 86 -3.43 -3.39 -15.32
CA GLY A 86 -2.03 -3.02 -15.07
C GLY A 86 -1.56 -3.41 -13.67
N ILE A 87 -0.41 -2.90 -13.29
CA ILE A 87 0.24 -3.19 -12.01
C ILE A 87 0.09 -1.95 -11.12
N PRO A 88 -0.67 -2.03 -10.02
CA PRO A 88 -0.75 -0.93 -9.07
C PRO A 88 0.61 -0.66 -8.42
N THR A 89 0.90 0.60 -8.13
CA THR A 89 2.08 1.04 -7.38
C THR A 89 1.65 1.84 -6.16
N LEU A 90 2.43 1.74 -5.09
CA LEU A 90 2.24 2.54 -3.88
C LEU A 90 3.49 3.36 -3.58
N GLU A 91 3.30 4.65 -3.36
CA GLU A 91 4.32 5.60 -2.94
C GLU A 91 4.07 6.07 -1.52
N LEU A 92 5.09 6.02 -0.66
CA LEU A 92 5.02 6.44 0.74
C LEU A 92 6.28 7.20 1.15
N ASP A 93 6.11 8.28 1.90
CA ASP A 93 7.19 8.92 2.63
C ASP A 93 7.11 8.50 4.10
N VAL A 94 8.12 7.79 4.61
CA VAL A 94 8.08 7.17 5.93
C VAL A 94 9.25 7.55 6.82
N THR A 95 9.00 7.75 8.10
CA THR A 95 10.00 7.87 9.16
C THR A 95 9.81 6.76 10.19
N SER A 96 10.83 6.40 10.94
CA SER A 96 10.74 5.36 11.96
C SER A 96 11.74 5.55 13.08
N ASP A 97 11.43 5.00 14.24
CA ASP A 97 12.34 4.85 15.38
C ASP A 97 13.38 3.75 15.16
N HIS A 98 13.21 2.93 14.15
CA HIS A 98 14.10 1.84 13.77
C HIS A 98 14.75 2.12 12.41
N GLU A 99 15.93 1.52 12.18
CA GLU A 99 16.72 1.73 10.96
C GLU A 99 16.16 0.97 9.74
N ASP A 100 15.28 0.01 9.94
CA ASP A 100 14.71 -0.83 8.86
C ASP A 100 13.30 -1.29 9.22
N GLY A 101 12.53 -1.70 8.22
CA GLY A 101 11.17 -2.21 8.36
C GLY A 101 10.67 -2.85 7.07
N LEU A 102 9.70 -3.74 7.19
CA LEU A 102 8.96 -4.30 6.07
C LEU A 102 7.62 -3.59 5.96
N PHE A 103 7.34 -3.05 4.79
CA PHE A 103 6.07 -2.41 4.44
C PHE A 103 5.31 -3.34 3.50
N LEU A 104 4.10 -3.67 3.90
CA LEU A 104 3.16 -4.48 3.14
C LEU A 104 1.97 -3.61 2.78
N ALA A 105 1.51 -3.72 1.55
CA ALA A 105 0.28 -3.11 1.08
C ALA A 105 -0.63 -4.17 0.48
N VAL A 106 -1.91 -4.07 0.77
CA VAL A 106 -2.95 -4.93 0.21
C VAL A 106 -3.97 -4.04 -0.47
N LEU A 107 -4.34 -4.39 -1.68
CA LEU A 107 -5.44 -3.77 -2.40
C LEU A 107 -6.66 -4.69 -2.31
N GLU A 108 -7.77 -4.13 -1.87
CA GLU A 108 -9.04 -4.85 -1.72
C GLU A 108 -10.17 -4.07 -2.38
N GLU A 109 -11.15 -4.79 -2.88
CA GLU A 109 -12.45 -4.24 -3.22
C GLU A 109 -13.34 -4.29 -1.97
N VAL A 110 -14.05 -3.19 -1.69
CA VAL A 110 -15.00 -3.11 -0.58
C VAL A 110 -16.41 -3.10 -1.14
N TYR A 111 -17.22 -4.06 -0.73
CA TYR A 111 -18.61 -4.18 -1.15
C TYR A 111 -19.55 -3.31 -0.31
N ALA A 112 -20.76 -3.08 -0.82
CA ALA A 112 -21.76 -2.25 -0.16
C ALA A 112 -22.21 -2.77 1.21
N ASP A 113 -22.06 -4.06 1.48
CA ASP A 113 -22.33 -4.68 2.78
C ASP A 113 -21.16 -4.59 3.78
N GLY A 114 -20.03 -3.97 3.36
CA GLY A 114 -18.82 -3.82 4.15
C GLY A 114 -17.87 -5.02 4.11
N SER A 115 -18.21 -6.07 3.39
CA SER A 115 -17.27 -7.16 3.13
C SER A 115 -16.18 -6.73 2.15
N THR A 116 -15.03 -7.41 2.18
CA THR A 116 -13.89 -7.10 1.32
C THR A 116 -13.48 -8.30 0.48
N CYS A 117 -12.90 -8.04 -0.66
CA CYS A 117 -12.31 -9.04 -1.54
C CYS A 117 -10.86 -8.65 -1.86
N PHE A 118 -9.94 -9.57 -1.65
CA PHE A 118 -8.53 -9.40 -1.97
C PHE A 118 -8.35 -9.28 -3.49
N LEU A 119 -7.61 -8.28 -3.93
CA LEU A 119 -7.22 -8.09 -5.34
C LEU A 119 -5.74 -8.41 -5.56
N THR A 120 -4.86 -7.71 -4.85
CA THR A 120 -3.42 -7.91 -4.96
C THR A 120 -2.68 -7.37 -3.74
N GLU A 121 -1.41 -7.71 -3.62
CA GLU A 121 -0.55 -7.22 -2.54
C GLU A 121 0.85 -6.87 -3.05
N GLY A 122 1.56 -6.07 -2.29
CA GLY A 122 2.96 -5.75 -2.56
C GLY A 122 3.73 -5.51 -1.28
N ALA A 123 5.05 -5.65 -1.35
CA ALA A 123 5.90 -5.45 -0.21
C ALA A 123 7.24 -4.83 -0.59
N ILE A 124 7.75 -3.96 0.28
CA ILE A 124 9.11 -3.47 0.21
C ILE A 124 9.76 -3.47 1.58
N ARG A 125 11.01 -3.89 1.64
CA ARG A 125 11.86 -3.66 2.79
C ARG A 125 12.53 -2.31 2.67
N ALA A 126 12.42 -1.46 3.68
CA ALA A 126 12.93 -0.09 3.65
C ALA A 126 14.43 -0.01 3.31
N SER A 127 15.22 -0.96 3.80
CA SER A 127 16.63 -1.03 3.44
C SER A 127 16.88 -1.24 1.94
N HIS A 128 15.91 -1.72 1.19
CA HIS A 128 15.99 -1.93 -0.27
C HIS A 128 15.28 -0.83 -1.08
N ALA A 129 14.95 0.30 -0.48
CA ALA A 129 14.21 1.39 -1.14
C ALA A 129 15.01 2.12 -2.24
N LYS A 130 16.32 1.92 -2.32
CA LYS A 130 17.14 2.63 -3.31
C LYS A 130 16.86 2.16 -4.74
N TYR A 131 16.59 3.12 -5.60
CA TYR A 131 16.32 2.85 -7.00
C TYR A 131 17.56 2.36 -7.78
N GLY A 132 17.34 1.38 -8.64
CA GLY A 132 18.28 0.98 -9.67
C GLY A 132 17.89 1.48 -11.06
N ARG A 133 18.73 1.19 -12.03
CA ARG A 133 18.43 1.44 -13.43
C ARG A 133 18.03 0.15 -14.12
N HIS A 134 16.82 0.14 -14.65
CA HIS A 134 16.42 -0.89 -15.60
C HIS A 134 17.22 -0.80 -16.90
N LYS A 135 17.39 -1.94 -17.53
CA LYS A 135 17.64 -1.93 -18.97
C LYS A 135 16.40 -1.38 -19.69
N ALA A 136 16.58 -0.51 -20.67
CA ALA A 136 15.50 0.23 -21.32
C ALA A 136 14.34 -0.66 -21.82
N TYR A 137 14.64 -1.88 -22.24
CA TYR A 137 13.66 -2.84 -22.75
C TYR A 137 12.85 -3.58 -21.65
N LEU A 138 13.27 -3.44 -20.39
CA LEU A 138 12.56 -4.00 -19.23
C LEU A 138 11.78 -2.94 -18.46
N SER A 139 11.98 -1.66 -18.78
CA SER A 139 11.32 -0.56 -18.09
C SER A 139 9.89 -0.42 -18.56
N MET A 140 8.96 -0.94 -17.79
CA MET A 140 7.52 -0.70 -17.99
C MET A 140 7.03 0.55 -17.25
N GLY A 141 7.94 1.44 -16.82
CA GLY A 141 7.62 2.59 -15.95
C GLY A 141 7.42 2.21 -14.49
N LEU A 142 7.76 0.97 -14.13
CA LEU A 142 7.62 0.46 -12.76
C LEU A 142 8.89 0.72 -11.94
N PRO A 143 8.79 0.87 -10.61
CA PRO A 143 9.94 0.99 -9.73
C PRO A 143 10.81 -0.27 -9.78
N TYR A 144 12.13 -0.07 -9.64
CA TYR A 144 13.10 -1.16 -9.60
C TYR A 144 14.10 -0.96 -8.48
N HIS A 145 14.15 -1.94 -7.59
CA HIS A 145 15.03 -1.97 -6.43
C HIS A 145 15.99 -3.16 -6.54
N PRO A 146 17.27 -2.94 -6.88
CA PRO A 146 18.22 -4.02 -7.10
C PRO A 146 18.58 -4.81 -5.83
N GLY A 147 18.32 -4.26 -4.64
CA GLY A 147 18.57 -4.92 -3.36
C GLY A 147 20.04 -5.26 -3.09
N LEU A 148 20.97 -4.53 -3.69
CA LEU A 148 22.40 -4.78 -3.50
C LEU A 148 22.86 -4.30 -2.11
N GLY A 149 23.76 -5.05 -1.49
CA GLY A 149 24.31 -4.68 -0.17
C GLY A 149 25.04 -3.33 -0.14
N SER A 150 25.51 -2.83 -1.29
CA SER A 150 26.09 -1.48 -1.43
C SER A 150 25.04 -0.36 -1.44
N ASP A 151 23.76 -0.71 -1.62
CA ASP A 151 22.68 0.23 -1.88
C ASP A 151 21.64 0.28 -0.76
N LEU A 152 22.01 -0.19 0.43
CA LEU A 152 21.08 -0.20 1.57
C LEU A 152 20.74 1.23 2.00
N ALA A 153 19.45 1.50 2.13
CA ALA A 153 18.89 2.69 2.75
C ALA A 153 18.65 2.45 4.25
N LYS A 154 18.46 3.51 5.00
CA LYS A 154 18.10 3.44 6.42
C LYS A 154 16.96 4.38 6.72
N LEU A 155 15.98 3.86 7.46
CA LEU A 155 14.97 4.68 8.11
C LEU A 155 15.59 5.48 9.25
N ASN A 156 15.03 6.64 9.51
CA ASN A 156 15.33 7.46 10.67
C ASN A 156 14.12 8.32 11.07
N LYS A 157 14.22 9.04 12.18
CA LYS A 157 13.12 9.87 12.70
C LYS A 157 12.98 11.23 12.00
N GLU A 158 14.06 11.75 11.44
CA GLU A 158 14.15 13.16 11.05
C GLU A 158 13.91 13.36 9.55
N GLN A 159 14.33 12.41 8.75
CA GLN A 159 14.25 12.49 7.30
C GLN A 159 13.38 11.36 6.76
N PRO A 160 12.29 11.67 6.06
CA PRO A 160 11.49 10.65 5.41
C PRO A 160 12.31 9.90 4.37
N LEU A 161 12.15 8.57 4.37
CA LEU A 161 12.58 7.70 3.29
C LEU A 161 11.41 7.51 2.33
N HIS A 162 11.63 7.78 1.07
CA HIS A 162 10.66 7.50 0.02
C HIS A 162 10.66 6.02 -0.33
N LEU A 163 9.50 5.40 -0.25
CA LEU A 163 9.24 4.02 -0.65
C LEU A 163 8.29 4.05 -1.84
N ASP A 164 8.62 3.29 -2.87
CA ASP A 164 7.80 3.14 -4.07
C ASP A 164 7.91 1.67 -4.52
N PHE A 165 6.80 0.97 -4.61
CA PHE A 165 6.79 -0.45 -4.93
C PHE A 165 5.51 -0.89 -5.62
N THR A 166 5.63 -1.98 -6.37
CA THR A 166 4.51 -2.61 -7.10
C THR A 166 3.71 -3.53 -6.19
N MET A 167 2.44 -3.68 -6.53
CA MET A 167 1.55 -4.71 -5.98
C MET A 167 1.22 -5.70 -7.11
N GLU A 168 1.70 -6.95 -6.97
CA GLU A 168 1.59 -8.02 -7.97
C GLU A 168 0.89 -9.27 -7.41
#